data_4813f8c47373cef80a34e2edec9d55d6
#
_entry.id   4813f8c47373cef80a34e2edec9d55d6
#
_cell.length_a   1.000
_cell.length_b   1.000
_cell.length_c   1.000
_cell.angle_alpha   90.00
_cell.angle_beta   90.00
_cell.angle_gamma   90.00
#
_symmetry.space_group_name_H-M   'P 1'
#
loop_
_entity.id
_entity.type
_entity.pdbx_description
1 polymer ?
#
loop_
_entity_poly.entity_id
_entity_poly.type
_entity_poly.pdbx_seq_one_letter_code
_entity_poly.pdbx_strand_id
1 'polypeptide(L)'
;MIFSLSMGLPLAVSLWTGDGVWHVYPLAMAGTLAAGAWLWWRLRLFRQELQPRHGVMLVSLVWMLLPLFSTVPLMLAAHHIGRPMSFTHAYFEAVSGLTTTGSTVLVGLDTLPVSVNVWRTFLQWMGGMGILILAVAVLPLLGVGGSQLFKAEAAGPLKDTKLTPRMTGTAKGLWGVYALFSVACALAYWLGGMAPLDAVMHMFTTVSLGGLSPYDASFGHFQSPLLEAIAVVFMLVASCNFA
;
A
#
# COMPACT_ATOMS: atom_id res chain seq x y z
N MET A 1 -13.19 -7.10 -0.29
CA MET A 1 -14.00 -6.45 -1.33
C MET A 1 -13.34 -5.16 -1.85
N ILE A 2 -13.16 -4.10 -1.04
CA ILE A 2 -12.51 -2.85 -1.51
C ILE A 2 -11.10 -3.11 -2.09
N PHE A 3 -10.32 -3.96 -1.45
CA PHE A 3 -8.97 -4.33 -1.91
C PHE A 3 -8.95 -4.97 -3.31
N SER A 4 -10.02 -5.65 -3.75
CA SER A 4 -10.07 -6.19 -5.12
C SER A 4 -10.09 -5.09 -6.19
N LEU A 5 -10.65 -3.92 -5.88
CA LEU A 5 -10.69 -2.79 -6.82
C LEU A 5 -9.30 -2.21 -7.09
N SER A 6 -8.35 -2.37 -6.15
CA SER A 6 -6.97 -1.90 -6.34
C SER A 6 -6.25 -2.62 -7.48
N MET A 7 -6.63 -3.87 -7.78
CA MET A 7 -6.12 -4.62 -8.93
C MET A 7 -6.60 -4.05 -10.28
N GLY A 8 -7.55 -3.13 -10.26
CA GLY A 8 -8.00 -2.40 -11.45
C GLY A 8 -6.90 -1.52 -12.07
N LEU A 9 -5.98 -0.97 -11.24
CA LEU A 9 -4.86 -0.18 -11.74
C LEU A 9 -3.90 -1.00 -12.62
N PRO A 10 -3.31 -2.11 -12.14
CA PRO A 10 -2.45 -2.93 -12.97
C PRO A 10 -3.20 -3.56 -14.16
N LEU A 11 -4.50 -3.87 -14.04
CA LEU A 11 -5.32 -4.29 -15.16
C LEU A 11 -5.37 -3.22 -16.27
N ALA A 12 -5.66 -1.98 -15.90
CA ALA A 12 -5.70 -0.86 -16.85
C ALA A 12 -4.34 -0.66 -17.55
N VAL A 13 -3.25 -0.76 -16.78
CA VAL A 13 -1.89 -0.67 -17.33
C VAL A 13 -1.61 -1.84 -18.28
N SER A 14 -1.97 -3.08 -17.91
CA SER A 14 -1.76 -4.25 -18.76
C SER A 14 -2.52 -4.16 -20.09
N LEU A 15 -3.75 -3.64 -20.07
CA LEU A 15 -4.55 -3.38 -21.27
C LEU A 15 -3.94 -2.26 -22.13
N TRP A 16 -3.39 -1.24 -21.51
CA TRP A 16 -2.78 -0.10 -22.20
C TRP A 16 -1.44 -0.47 -22.85
N THR A 17 -0.59 -1.19 -22.10
CA THR A 17 0.75 -1.57 -22.58
C THR A 17 0.77 -2.82 -23.45
N GLY A 18 -0.31 -3.62 -23.42
CA GLY A 18 -0.39 -4.87 -24.17
C GLY A 18 0.61 -5.93 -23.68
N ASP A 19 0.97 -5.95 -22.40
CA ASP A 19 1.98 -6.84 -21.82
C ASP A 19 1.56 -8.32 -21.71
N GLY A 20 0.36 -8.66 -22.17
CA GLY A 20 -0.14 -10.03 -22.33
C GLY A 20 -0.71 -10.68 -21.07
N VAL A 21 -0.60 -10.07 -19.88
CA VAL A 21 -1.04 -10.67 -18.61
C VAL A 21 -2.35 -10.09 -18.05
N TRP A 22 -3.07 -9.30 -18.83
CA TRP A 22 -4.30 -8.62 -18.40
C TRP A 22 -5.35 -9.55 -17.77
N HIS A 23 -5.49 -10.79 -18.27
CA HIS A 23 -6.48 -11.77 -17.83
C HIS A 23 -6.29 -12.28 -16.40
N VAL A 24 -5.08 -12.12 -15.85
CA VAL A 24 -4.72 -12.50 -14.48
C VAL A 24 -5.45 -11.66 -13.44
N TYR A 25 -5.59 -10.36 -13.71
CA TYR A 25 -6.16 -9.41 -12.75
C TYR A 25 -7.66 -9.62 -12.53
N PRO A 26 -8.53 -9.77 -13.56
CA PRO A 26 -9.95 -10.05 -13.34
C PRO A 26 -10.19 -11.34 -12.57
N LEU A 27 -9.38 -12.37 -12.79
CA LEU A 27 -9.47 -13.63 -12.07
C LEU A 27 -9.13 -13.44 -10.58
N ALA A 28 -8.03 -12.75 -10.28
CA ALA A 28 -7.64 -12.42 -8.91
C ALA A 28 -8.67 -11.52 -8.22
N MET A 29 -9.22 -10.54 -8.95
CA MET A 29 -10.31 -9.67 -8.47
C MET A 29 -11.54 -10.47 -8.10
N ALA A 30 -11.99 -11.37 -8.98
CA ALA A 30 -13.17 -12.21 -8.76
C ALA A 30 -12.98 -13.10 -7.52
N GLY A 31 -11.82 -13.76 -7.37
CA GLY A 31 -11.49 -14.58 -6.21
C GLY A 31 -11.48 -13.78 -4.90
N THR A 32 -10.86 -12.60 -4.92
CA THR A 32 -10.80 -11.69 -3.77
C THR A 32 -12.19 -11.15 -3.40
N LEU A 33 -13.01 -10.79 -4.39
CA LEU A 33 -14.39 -10.36 -4.19
C LEU A 33 -15.25 -11.49 -3.62
N ALA A 34 -15.16 -12.68 -4.17
CA ALA A 34 -15.92 -13.85 -3.72
C ALA A 34 -15.58 -14.19 -2.25
N ALA A 35 -14.28 -14.22 -1.89
CA ALA A 35 -13.84 -14.45 -0.52
C ALA A 35 -14.35 -13.34 0.43
N GLY A 36 -14.24 -12.07 0.03
CA GLY A 36 -14.72 -10.95 0.82
C GLY A 36 -16.25 -10.93 0.97
N ALA A 37 -16.99 -11.29 -0.08
CA ALA A 37 -18.45 -11.39 -0.05
C ALA A 37 -18.93 -12.55 0.84
N TRP A 38 -18.25 -13.70 0.77
CA TRP A 38 -18.53 -14.84 1.61
C TRP A 38 -18.30 -14.52 3.10
N LEU A 39 -17.16 -13.90 3.45
CA LEU A 39 -16.87 -13.47 4.82
C LEU A 39 -17.91 -12.46 5.31
N TRP A 40 -18.26 -11.47 4.50
CA TRP A 40 -19.28 -10.49 4.87
C TRP A 40 -20.65 -11.14 5.10
N TRP A 41 -21.05 -12.06 4.23
CA TRP A 41 -22.32 -12.78 4.37
C TRP A 41 -22.36 -13.62 5.65
N ARG A 42 -21.26 -14.32 5.97
CA ARG A 42 -21.17 -15.15 7.19
C ARG A 42 -21.15 -14.32 8.47
N LEU A 43 -20.53 -13.16 8.45
CA LEU A 43 -20.25 -12.38 9.66
C LEU A 43 -21.18 -11.19 9.85
N ARG A 44 -22.03 -10.83 8.89
CA ARG A 44 -22.88 -9.62 8.93
C ARG A 44 -23.84 -9.55 10.12
N LEU A 45 -24.18 -10.67 10.74
CA LEU A 45 -25.08 -10.73 11.90
C LEU A 45 -24.34 -10.66 13.24
N PHE A 46 -23.02 -10.81 13.24
CA PHE A 46 -22.21 -10.67 14.45
C PHE A 46 -21.98 -9.18 14.74
N ARG A 47 -22.71 -8.68 15.73
CA ARG A 47 -22.54 -7.31 16.24
C ARG A 47 -21.99 -7.40 17.65
N GLN A 48 -20.70 -7.16 17.81
CA GLN A 48 -20.05 -7.04 19.12
C GLN A 48 -19.37 -5.67 19.22
N GLU A 49 -19.34 -5.10 20.41
CA GLU A 49 -18.55 -3.91 20.70
C GLU A 49 -17.06 -4.23 20.55
N LEU A 50 -16.35 -3.40 19.80
CA LEU A 50 -14.92 -3.56 19.56
C LEU A 50 -14.15 -3.13 20.82
N GLN A 51 -13.44 -4.07 21.43
CA GLN A 51 -12.47 -3.78 22.48
C GLN A 51 -11.09 -3.46 21.84
N PRO A 52 -10.20 -2.73 22.54
CA PRO A 52 -8.86 -2.40 22.03
C PRO A 52 -8.07 -3.63 21.54
N ARG A 53 -8.17 -4.77 22.24
CA ARG A 53 -7.56 -6.05 21.83
C ARG A 53 -8.06 -6.55 20.48
N HIS A 54 -9.33 -6.32 20.16
CA HIS A 54 -9.90 -6.70 18.86
C HIS A 54 -9.34 -5.82 17.75
N GLY A 55 -9.04 -4.54 18.04
CA GLY A 55 -8.38 -3.64 17.11
C GLY A 55 -6.98 -4.13 16.73
N VAL A 56 -6.15 -4.47 17.71
CA VAL A 56 -4.80 -5.01 17.46
C VAL A 56 -4.86 -6.31 16.65
N MET A 57 -5.76 -7.23 17.05
CA MET A 57 -5.94 -8.50 16.32
C MET A 57 -6.39 -8.28 14.88
N LEU A 58 -7.34 -7.36 14.65
CA LEU A 58 -7.81 -7.03 13.31
C LEU A 58 -6.67 -6.52 12.43
N VAL A 59 -5.87 -5.61 12.96
CA VAL A 59 -4.69 -5.08 12.26
C VAL A 59 -3.72 -6.19 11.89
N SER A 60 -3.33 -7.03 12.84
CA SER A 60 -2.42 -8.15 12.59
C SER A 60 -2.96 -9.09 11.52
N LEU A 61 -4.26 -9.40 11.57
CA LEU A 61 -4.92 -10.23 10.57
C LEU A 61 -4.94 -9.56 9.19
N VAL A 62 -5.20 -8.27 9.10
CA VAL A 62 -5.19 -7.53 7.83
C VAL A 62 -3.80 -7.61 7.18
N TRP A 63 -2.73 -7.36 7.95
CA TRP A 63 -1.35 -7.42 7.45
C TRP A 63 -0.88 -8.84 7.07
N MET A 64 -1.53 -9.88 7.59
CA MET A 64 -1.28 -11.27 7.19
C MET A 64 -2.15 -11.72 6.01
N LEU A 65 -3.42 -11.31 5.99
CA LEU A 65 -4.40 -11.83 5.02
C LEU A 65 -4.41 -11.06 3.69
N LEU A 66 -4.21 -9.73 3.69
CA LEU A 66 -4.17 -8.97 2.44
C LEU A 66 -3.04 -9.42 1.50
N PRO A 67 -1.80 -9.71 1.99
CA PRO A 67 -0.77 -10.27 1.13
C PRO A 67 -1.17 -11.59 0.46
N LEU A 68 -1.96 -12.46 1.10
CA LEU A 68 -2.44 -13.69 0.48
C LEU A 68 -3.20 -13.43 -0.82
N PHE A 69 -4.07 -12.43 -0.82
CA PHE A 69 -4.81 -12.03 -2.02
C PHE A 69 -3.91 -11.32 -3.05
N SER A 70 -2.92 -10.56 -2.57
CA SER A 70 -1.94 -9.89 -3.45
C SER A 70 -1.00 -10.88 -4.15
N THR A 71 -0.80 -12.06 -3.57
CA THR A 71 0.03 -13.14 -4.10
C THR A 71 -0.56 -13.74 -5.38
N VAL A 72 -1.90 -13.79 -5.49
CA VAL A 72 -2.58 -14.46 -6.61
C VAL A 72 -2.19 -13.88 -7.97
N PRO A 73 -2.28 -12.55 -8.22
CA PRO A 73 -1.87 -12.00 -9.52
C PRO A 73 -0.38 -12.20 -9.80
N LEU A 74 0.50 -12.18 -8.79
CA LEU A 74 1.93 -12.42 -8.95
C LEU A 74 2.22 -13.85 -9.43
N MET A 75 1.61 -14.84 -8.78
CA MET A 75 1.78 -16.25 -9.15
C MET A 75 1.24 -16.54 -10.55
N LEU A 76 0.04 -16.04 -10.85
CA LEU A 76 -0.60 -16.26 -12.15
C LEU A 76 0.20 -15.60 -13.29
N ALA A 77 0.68 -14.36 -13.10
CA ALA A 77 1.50 -13.68 -14.06
C ALA A 77 2.84 -14.40 -14.27
N ALA A 78 3.51 -14.78 -13.19
CA ALA A 78 4.76 -15.54 -13.22
C ALA A 78 4.62 -16.88 -13.98
N HIS A 79 3.52 -17.59 -13.76
CA HIS A 79 3.22 -18.83 -14.47
C HIS A 79 3.01 -18.56 -15.97
N HIS A 80 2.27 -17.50 -16.31
CA HIS A 80 1.98 -17.15 -17.72
C HIS A 80 3.24 -16.81 -18.53
N ILE A 81 4.19 -16.11 -17.92
CA ILE A 81 5.46 -15.76 -18.58
C ILE A 81 6.51 -16.89 -18.57
N GLY A 82 6.15 -18.09 -18.12
CA GLY A 82 7.06 -19.25 -18.06
C GLY A 82 8.13 -19.17 -16.96
N ARG A 83 7.95 -18.31 -15.95
CA ARG A 83 8.82 -18.18 -14.76
C ARG A 83 8.01 -18.47 -13.49
N PRO A 84 7.55 -19.73 -13.28
CA PRO A 84 6.68 -20.07 -12.16
C PRO A 84 7.32 -19.71 -10.83
N MET A 85 6.56 -19.03 -9.99
CA MET A 85 6.99 -18.58 -8.67
C MET A 85 6.33 -19.46 -7.60
N SER A 86 7.09 -19.88 -6.59
CA SER A 86 6.54 -20.58 -5.44
C SER A 86 5.60 -19.69 -4.65
N PHE A 87 4.62 -20.27 -3.95
CA PHE A 87 3.75 -19.51 -3.05
C PHE A 87 4.55 -18.70 -2.02
N THR A 88 5.60 -19.29 -1.44
CA THR A 88 6.45 -18.61 -0.46
C THR A 88 7.11 -17.35 -1.02
N HIS A 89 7.66 -17.43 -2.24
CA HIS A 89 8.27 -16.28 -2.90
C HIS A 89 7.23 -15.20 -3.22
N ALA A 90 6.09 -15.58 -3.78
CA ALA A 90 5.04 -14.63 -4.12
C ALA A 90 4.40 -13.98 -2.88
N TYR A 91 4.25 -14.74 -1.79
CA TYR A 91 3.77 -14.21 -0.52
C TYR A 91 4.81 -13.26 0.11
N PHE A 92 6.10 -13.60 0.05
CA PHE A 92 7.18 -12.72 0.48
C PHE A 92 7.15 -11.37 -0.27
N GLU A 93 7.06 -11.40 -1.61
CA GLU A 93 6.93 -10.18 -2.42
C GLU A 93 5.71 -9.35 -2.03
N ALA A 94 4.56 -10.00 -1.84
CA ALA A 94 3.32 -9.33 -1.46
C ALA A 94 3.39 -8.72 -0.05
N VAL A 95 3.97 -9.43 0.92
CA VAL A 95 4.21 -8.91 2.28
C VAL A 95 5.19 -7.75 2.23
N SER A 96 6.35 -7.93 1.57
CA SER A 96 7.37 -6.90 1.42
C SER A 96 6.82 -5.64 0.75
N GLY A 97 5.96 -5.80 -0.25
CA GLY A 97 5.25 -4.68 -0.88
C GLY A 97 4.33 -3.97 0.12
N LEU A 98 3.37 -4.67 0.69
CA LEU A 98 2.37 -4.07 1.58
C LEU A 98 2.96 -3.50 2.87
N THR A 99 4.00 -4.12 3.44
CA THR A 99 4.67 -3.59 4.65
C THR A 99 5.70 -2.53 4.36
N THR A 100 5.84 -2.10 3.10
CA THR A 100 6.87 -1.14 2.63
C THR A 100 8.30 -1.55 2.98
N THR A 101 8.57 -2.85 3.11
CA THR A 101 9.91 -3.38 3.44
C THR A 101 10.89 -3.23 2.28
N GLY A 102 10.42 -3.41 1.03
CA GLY A 102 11.23 -3.22 -0.17
C GLY A 102 12.21 -4.35 -0.51
N SER A 103 12.19 -5.45 0.23
CA SER A 103 12.99 -6.64 -0.11
C SER A 103 12.33 -7.42 -1.24
N THR A 104 13.13 -7.91 -2.18
CA THR A 104 12.63 -8.71 -3.31
C THR A 104 13.42 -9.99 -3.49
N VAL A 105 12.72 -11.05 -3.89
CA VAL A 105 13.33 -12.33 -4.34
C VAL A 105 13.30 -12.44 -5.87
N LEU A 106 12.73 -11.44 -6.56
CA LEU A 106 12.69 -11.40 -8.01
C LEU A 106 13.98 -10.81 -8.58
N VAL A 107 14.39 -11.34 -9.71
CA VAL A 107 15.52 -10.90 -10.51
C VAL A 107 15.08 -10.76 -11.97
N GLY A 108 15.78 -9.91 -12.74
CA GLY A 108 15.38 -9.61 -14.12
C GLY A 108 14.10 -8.78 -14.18
N LEU A 109 13.96 -7.81 -13.27
CA LEU A 109 12.79 -6.96 -13.13
C LEU A 109 12.47 -6.18 -14.41
N ASP A 110 13.51 -5.83 -15.16
CA ASP A 110 13.42 -5.14 -16.46
C ASP A 110 12.65 -5.93 -17.52
N THR A 111 12.57 -7.25 -17.35
CA THR A 111 11.93 -8.18 -18.30
C THR A 111 10.56 -8.67 -17.82
N LEU A 112 10.11 -8.22 -16.65
CA LEU A 112 8.77 -8.54 -16.18
C LEU A 112 7.70 -7.72 -16.91
N PRO A 113 6.48 -8.25 -17.05
CA PRO A 113 5.36 -7.45 -17.51
C PRO A 113 5.21 -6.16 -16.71
N VAL A 114 5.00 -5.06 -17.42
CA VAL A 114 4.97 -3.74 -16.80
C VAL A 114 3.89 -3.66 -15.71
N SER A 115 2.74 -4.26 -15.94
CA SER A 115 1.64 -4.31 -14.97
C SER A 115 2.00 -5.05 -13.68
N VAL A 116 2.90 -6.05 -13.74
CA VAL A 116 3.41 -6.75 -12.55
C VAL A 116 4.28 -5.82 -11.72
N ASN A 117 5.17 -5.06 -12.34
CA ASN A 117 5.97 -4.06 -11.65
C ASN A 117 5.10 -2.92 -11.08
N VAL A 118 4.06 -2.48 -11.81
CA VAL A 118 3.06 -1.55 -11.29
C VAL A 118 2.36 -2.13 -10.07
N TRP A 119 1.96 -3.41 -10.10
CA TRP A 119 1.31 -4.05 -8.95
C TRP A 119 2.23 -4.08 -7.72
N ARG A 120 3.49 -4.48 -7.87
CA ARG A 120 4.48 -4.53 -6.77
C ARG A 120 4.69 -3.16 -6.13
N THR A 121 4.93 -2.13 -6.95
CA THR A 121 5.17 -0.76 -6.47
C THR A 121 3.91 -0.12 -5.89
N PHE A 122 2.74 -0.39 -6.46
CA PHE A 122 1.46 0.08 -5.96
C PHE A 122 1.08 -0.55 -4.61
N LEU A 123 1.46 -1.81 -4.36
CA LEU A 123 1.31 -2.42 -3.04
C LEU A 123 2.05 -1.61 -1.97
N GLN A 124 3.25 -1.10 -2.26
CA GLN A 124 3.99 -0.25 -1.33
C GLN A 124 3.26 1.07 -1.06
N TRP A 125 2.75 1.71 -2.10
CA TRP A 125 2.01 2.96 -1.94
C TRP A 125 0.76 2.77 -1.07
N MET A 126 0.00 1.70 -1.31
CA MET A 126 -1.16 1.36 -0.47
C MET A 126 -0.75 1.00 0.95
N GLY A 127 0.35 0.29 1.11
CA GLY A 127 0.89 -0.10 2.41
C GLY A 127 1.33 1.10 3.25
N GLY A 128 2.05 2.06 2.65
CA GLY A 128 2.46 3.29 3.31
C GLY A 128 1.26 4.09 3.83
N MET A 129 0.22 4.21 3.02
CA MET A 129 -1.05 4.82 3.42
C MET A 129 -1.72 4.02 4.55
N GLY A 130 -1.72 2.69 4.44
CA GLY A 130 -2.30 1.80 5.45
C GLY A 130 -1.64 1.97 6.83
N ILE A 131 -0.31 2.08 6.87
CA ILE A 131 0.46 2.31 8.09
C ILE A 131 0.10 3.66 8.74
N LEU A 132 -0.02 4.73 7.95
CA LEU A 132 -0.41 6.05 8.45
C LEU A 132 -1.80 6.05 9.09
N ILE A 133 -2.78 5.43 8.42
CA ILE A 133 -4.13 5.31 8.97
C ILE A 133 -4.13 4.48 10.24
N LEU A 134 -3.36 3.40 10.25
CA LEU A 134 -3.24 2.52 11.38
C LEU A 134 -2.66 3.24 12.61
N ALA A 135 -1.58 4.01 12.41
CA ALA A 135 -0.98 4.79 13.47
C ALA A 135 -2.01 5.73 14.11
N VAL A 136 -2.76 6.48 13.28
CA VAL A 136 -3.82 7.39 13.77
C VAL A 136 -4.96 6.64 14.48
N ALA A 137 -5.31 5.43 14.03
CA ALA A 137 -6.41 4.67 14.62
C ALA A 137 -6.01 3.93 15.90
N VAL A 138 -4.79 3.40 15.99
CA VAL A 138 -4.35 2.50 17.07
C VAL A 138 -3.61 3.22 18.18
N LEU A 139 -2.77 4.23 17.88
CA LEU A 139 -2.03 4.97 18.91
C LEU A 139 -2.90 5.56 20.03
N PRO A 140 -4.06 6.18 19.73
CA PRO A 140 -4.96 6.65 20.78
C PRO A 140 -5.55 5.52 21.64
N LEU A 141 -5.78 4.33 21.07
CA LEU A 141 -6.30 3.16 21.80
C LEU A 141 -5.26 2.59 22.77
N LEU A 142 -3.97 2.72 22.44
CA LEU A 142 -2.85 2.27 23.29
C LEU A 142 -2.48 3.28 24.37
N GLY A 143 -3.16 4.44 24.43
CA GLY A 143 -2.87 5.50 25.38
C GLY A 143 -1.57 6.26 25.09
N VAL A 144 -0.95 6.04 23.94
CA VAL A 144 0.24 6.74 23.47
C VAL A 144 -0.22 8.03 22.77
N GLY A 145 0.24 9.19 23.24
CA GLY A 145 -0.11 10.48 22.61
C GLY A 145 -0.96 11.43 23.47
N GLY A 146 -0.73 11.46 24.78
CA GLY A 146 -1.26 12.53 25.66
C GLY A 146 -2.71 12.41 26.09
N SER A 147 -3.46 11.39 25.63
CA SER A 147 -4.87 11.21 26.03
C SER A 147 -5.05 10.91 27.54
N GLN A 148 -4.02 10.42 28.22
CA GLN A 148 -4.05 10.23 29.67
C GLN A 148 -3.88 11.53 30.45
N LEU A 149 -3.09 12.48 29.94
CA LEU A 149 -2.95 13.81 30.54
C LEU A 149 -4.24 14.62 30.43
N PHE A 150 -4.93 14.55 29.27
CA PHE A 150 -6.23 15.22 29.07
C PHE A 150 -7.36 14.61 29.90
N LYS A 151 -7.33 13.30 30.18
CA LYS A 151 -8.30 12.65 31.09
C LYS A 151 -8.07 12.98 32.55
N ALA A 152 -6.83 13.24 32.94
CA ALA A 152 -6.48 13.63 34.33
C ALA A 152 -6.85 15.08 34.65
N GLU A 153 -6.86 15.99 33.66
CA GLU A 153 -7.20 17.40 33.85
C GLU A 153 -8.71 17.69 33.68
N ALA A 154 -9.44 16.83 32.96
CA ALA A 154 -10.90 16.97 32.79
C ALA A 154 -11.65 16.18 33.87
N ALA A 155 -11.61 16.67 35.12
CA ALA A 155 -12.49 16.20 36.21
C ALA A 155 -13.92 16.71 35.96
N GLY A 156 -14.69 16.00 35.12
CA GLY A 156 -16.11 16.25 34.89
C GLY A 156 -16.75 15.07 34.15
N PRO A 157 -18.08 14.84 34.30
CA PRO A 157 -18.78 13.77 33.61
C PRO A 157 -18.95 14.15 32.12
N LEU A 158 -17.85 14.18 31.36
CA LEU A 158 -17.90 14.28 29.91
C LEU A 158 -18.28 12.90 29.39
N LYS A 159 -19.57 12.74 29.11
CA LYS A 159 -20.15 11.68 28.30
C LYS A 159 -19.27 11.45 27.07
N ASP A 160 -19.08 10.18 26.73
CA ASP A 160 -18.41 9.67 25.52
C ASP A 160 -18.59 10.58 24.31
N THR A 161 -17.79 11.63 24.19
CA THR A 161 -17.74 12.46 23.00
C THR A 161 -16.96 11.69 21.95
N LYS A 162 -17.71 11.03 21.10
CA LYS A 162 -17.38 10.43 19.82
C LYS A 162 -15.98 10.80 19.33
N LEU A 163 -15.00 9.96 19.62
CA LEU A 163 -13.65 10.00 19.03
C LEU A 163 -13.71 9.88 17.48
N THR A 164 -14.78 9.28 16.97
CA THR A 164 -15.02 8.99 15.56
C THR A 164 -14.97 10.20 14.60
N PRO A 165 -15.54 11.38 14.85
CA PRO A 165 -15.47 12.47 13.88
C PRO A 165 -14.07 13.08 13.74
N ARG A 166 -13.29 13.15 14.83
CA ARG A 166 -11.92 13.68 14.80
C ARG A 166 -10.98 12.73 14.08
N MET A 167 -11.07 11.42 14.33
CA MET A 167 -10.24 10.41 13.66
C MET A 167 -10.50 10.37 12.16
N THR A 168 -11.76 10.45 11.74
CA THR A 168 -12.11 10.49 10.30
C THR A 168 -11.60 11.77 9.63
N GLY A 169 -11.66 12.91 10.33
CA GLY A 169 -11.12 14.18 9.83
C GLY A 169 -9.60 14.13 9.64
N THR A 170 -8.89 13.63 10.65
CA THR A 170 -7.43 13.47 10.60
C THR A 170 -7.02 12.49 9.49
N ALA A 171 -7.68 11.34 9.39
CA ALA A 171 -7.40 10.38 8.32
C ALA A 171 -7.61 10.98 6.92
N LYS A 172 -8.69 11.75 6.70
CA LYS A 172 -8.93 12.46 5.43
C LYS A 172 -7.85 13.50 5.13
N GLY A 173 -7.40 14.23 6.14
CA GLY A 173 -6.31 15.19 6.00
C GLY A 173 -5.01 14.52 5.58
N LEU A 174 -4.62 13.43 6.25
CA LEU A 174 -3.43 12.65 5.91
C LEU A 174 -3.52 12.06 4.49
N TRP A 175 -4.69 11.57 4.09
CA TRP A 175 -4.94 11.11 2.72
C TRP A 175 -4.70 12.22 1.69
N GLY A 176 -5.21 13.42 1.98
CA GLY A 176 -5.04 14.57 1.10
C GLY A 176 -3.56 14.96 0.95
N VAL A 177 -2.83 15.04 2.06
CA VAL A 177 -1.39 15.35 2.07
C VAL A 177 -0.59 14.28 1.33
N TYR A 178 -0.84 13.01 1.62
CA TYR A 178 -0.16 11.90 0.96
C TYR A 178 -0.40 11.88 -0.55
N ALA A 179 -1.65 12.09 -0.99
CA ALA A 179 -1.99 12.16 -2.40
C ALA A 179 -1.34 13.37 -3.10
N LEU A 180 -1.39 14.56 -2.47
CA LEU A 180 -0.75 15.76 -3.01
C LEU A 180 0.77 15.57 -3.14
N PHE A 181 1.39 15.01 -2.11
CA PHE A 181 2.82 14.70 -2.09
C PHE A 181 3.20 13.67 -3.16
N SER A 182 2.35 12.66 -3.38
CA SER A 182 2.50 11.68 -4.45
C SER A 182 2.46 12.35 -5.83
N VAL A 183 1.48 13.22 -6.07
CA VAL A 183 1.40 13.95 -7.34
C VAL A 183 2.63 14.82 -7.56
N ALA A 184 3.06 15.56 -6.55
CA ALA A 184 4.27 16.39 -6.63
C ALA A 184 5.52 15.57 -6.94
N CYS A 185 5.69 14.41 -6.31
CA CYS A 185 6.81 13.50 -6.54
C CYS A 185 6.79 12.93 -7.98
N ALA A 186 5.63 12.46 -8.46
CA ALA A 186 5.49 11.95 -9.82
C ALA A 186 5.81 13.02 -10.87
N LEU A 187 5.32 14.25 -10.67
CA LEU A 187 5.62 15.37 -11.54
C LEU A 187 7.12 15.73 -11.53
N ALA A 188 7.75 15.72 -10.36
CA ALA A 188 9.19 15.98 -10.24
C ALA A 188 10.02 14.94 -11.02
N TYR A 189 9.69 13.67 -10.92
CA TYR A 189 10.37 12.62 -11.70
C TYR A 189 10.12 12.74 -13.19
N TRP A 190 8.88 13.01 -13.59
CA TRP A 190 8.56 13.18 -15.00
C TRP A 190 9.28 14.39 -15.61
N LEU A 191 9.26 15.55 -14.94
CA LEU A 191 10.00 16.73 -15.35
C LEU A 191 11.52 16.54 -15.29
N GLY A 192 12.00 15.65 -14.41
CA GLY A 192 13.39 15.22 -14.32
C GLY A 192 13.85 14.29 -15.44
N GLY A 193 12.93 13.86 -16.33
CA GLY A 193 13.22 13.05 -17.52
C GLY A 193 12.83 11.58 -17.45
N MET A 194 12.14 11.12 -16.40
CA MET A 194 11.56 9.78 -16.38
C MET A 194 10.38 9.65 -17.33
N ALA A 195 10.20 8.50 -17.96
CA ALA A 195 8.95 8.17 -18.64
C ALA A 195 7.77 8.23 -17.65
N PRO A 196 6.55 8.62 -18.09
CA PRO A 196 5.43 8.86 -17.15
C PRO A 196 5.10 7.66 -16.26
N LEU A 197 5.19 6.45 -16.80
CA LEU A 197 4.90 5.23 -16.04
C LEU A 197 5.98 4.92 -15.01
N ASP A 198 7.26 5.13 -15.38
CA ASP A 198 8.39 4.98 -14.46
C ASP A 198 8.31 6.01 -13.32
N ALA A 199 7.94 7.25 -13.65
CA ALA A 199 7.73 8.31 -12.67
C ALA A 199 6.65 7.93 -11.65
N VAL A 200 5.55 7.31 -12.10
CA VAL A 200 4.48 6.83 -11.21
C VAL A 200 4.96 5.65 -10.35
N MET A 201 5.65 4.66 -10.94
CA MET A 201 6.16 3.51 -10.18
C MET A 201 7.19 3.93 -9.13
N HIS A 202 8.13 4.80 -9.47
CA HIS A 202 9.11 5.33 -8.51
C HIS A 202 8.48 6.26 -7.47
N MET A 203 7.47 7.05 -7.84
CA MET A 203 6.70 7.82 -6.87
C MET A 203 6.05 6.91 -5.83
N PHE A 204 5.42 5.81 -6.25
CA PHE A 204 4.80 4.87 -5.31
C PHE A 204 5.77 4.40 -4.23
N THR A 205 6.99 4.08 -4.62
CA THR A 205 8.00 3.52 -3.72
C THR A 205 8.77 4.58 -2.93
N THR A 206 8.98 5.76 -3.50
CA THR A 206 9.64 6.90 -2.83
C THR A 206 8.77 7.46 -1.72
N VAL A 207 7.50 7.75 -2.00
CA VAL A 207 6.57 8.36 -1.03
C VAL A 207 6.23 7.40 0.11
N SER A 208 6.19 6.10 -0.16
CA SER A 208 5.99 5.07 0.87
C SER A 208 7.26 4.67 1.61
N LEU A 209 8.43 5.19 1.22
CA LEU A 209 9.76 4.80 1.71
C LEU A 209 10.04 3.29 1.54
N GLY A 210 9.44 2.68 0.53
CA GLY A 210 9.44 1.23 0.36
C GLY A 210 10.61 0.67 -0.47
N GLY A 211 11.10 1.40 -1.48
CA GLY A 211 12.32 1.10 -2.23
C GLY A 211 12.24 0.01 -3.30
N LEU A 212 11.07 -0.60 -3.58
CA LEU A 212 10.94 -1.48 -4.75
C LEU A 212 11.13 -0.68 -6.04
N SER A 213 11.76 -1.29 -7.04
CA SER A 213 11.95 -0.71 -8.36
C SER A 213 11.45 -1.66 -9.44
N PRO A 214 11.05 -1.16 -10.62
CA PRO A 214 10.82 -1.95 -11.81
C PRO A 214 12.12 -2.41 -12.49
N TYR A 215 13.28 -1.92 -12.04
CA TYR A 215 14.59 -2.19 -12.60
C TYR A 215 15.53 -2.81 -11.58
N ASP A 216 16.34 -3.80 -11.97
CA ASP A 216 17.32 -4.44 -11.09
C ASP A 216 18.38 -3.44 -10.57
N ALA A 217 18.79 -2.49 -11.42
CA ALA A 217 19.72 -1.43 -11.06
C ALA A 217 19.07 -0.27 -10.28
N SER A 218 17.74 -0.32 -10.01
CA SER A 218 16.99 0.74 -9.34
C SER A 218 17.24 2.11 -10.00
N PHE A 219 17.52 3.17 -9.25
CA PHE A 219 17.84 4.50 -9.80
C PHE A 219 19.08 4.52 -10.69
N GLY A 220 20.02 3.57 -10.52
CA GLY A 220 21.19 3.41 -11.39
C GLY A 220 20.83 3.14 -12.85
N HIS A 221 19.62 2.64 -13.15
CA HIS A 221 19.10 2.48 -14.50
C HIS A 221 19.06 3.80 -15.28
N PHE A 222 18.73 4.90 -14.62
CA PHE A 222 18.57 6.21 -15.26
C PHE A 222 19.88 6.97 -15.42
N GLN A 223 20.93 6.61 -14.68
CA GLN A 223 22.24 7.29 -14.68
C GLN A 223 22.13 8.82 -14.55
N SER A 224 21.18 9.29 -13.73
CA SER A 224 20.84 10.70 -13.56
C SER A 224 20.96 11.14 -12.10
N PRO A 225 22.01 11.91 -11.75
CA PRO A 225 22.13 12.47 -10.40
C PRO A 225 20.96 13.38 -10.00
N LEU A 226 20.28 13.99 -10.98
CA LEU A 226 19.10 14.80 -10.72
C LEU A 226 17.94 13.95 -10.17
N LEU A 227 17.68 12.79 -10.79
CA LEU A 227 16.62 11.89 -10.34
C LEU A 227 16.92 11.30 -8.96
N GLU A 228 18.18 10.99 -8.68
CA GLU A 228 18.62 10.55 -7.35
C GLU A 228 18.45 11.66 -6.32
N ALA A 229 18.79 12.91 -6.64
CA ALA A 229 18.59 14.05 -5.77
C ALA A 229 17.10 14.30 -5.48
N ILE A 230 16.23 14.19 -6.49
CA ILE A 230 14.78 14.28 -6.32
C ILE A 230 14.30 13.17 -5.36
N ALA A 231 14.76 11.93 -5.55
CA ALA A 231 14.42 10.82 -4.67
C ALA A 231 14.80 11.10 -3.22
N VAL A 232 16.04 11.54 -2.97
CA VAL A 232 16.55 11.87 -1.63
C VAL A 232 15.71 12.95 -0.97
N VAL A 233 15.40 14.04 -1.68
CA VAL A 233 14.59 15.14 -1.15
C VAL A 233 13.19 14.64 -0.76
N PHE A 234 12.52 13.90 -1.66
CA PHE A 234 11.18 13.38 -1.37
C PHE A 234 11.19 12.33 -0.25
N MET A 235 12.19 11.46 -0.17
CA MET A 235 12.33 10.52 0.95
C MET A 235 12.55 11.24 2.29
N LEU A 236 13.38 12.27 2.34
CA LEU A 236 13.60 13.08 3.55
C LEU A 236 12.30 13.77 4.00
N VAL A 237 11.55 14.35 3.07
CA VAL A 237 10.26 14.97 3.39
C VAL A 237 9.24 13.92 3.81
N ALA A 238 9.17 12.77 3.12
CA ALA A 238 8.27 11.68 3.47
C ALA A 238 8.55 11.08 4.85
N SER A 239 9.81 11.14 5.33
CA SER A 239 10.19 10.68 6.67
C SER A 239 9.81 11.66 7.78
N CYS A 240 9.48 12.92 7.44
CA CYS A 240 9.00 13.89 8.42
C CYS A 240 7.59 13.52 8.88
N ASN A 241 7.29 13.80 10.14
CA ASN A 241 5.95 13.61 10.67
C ASN A 241 4.98 14.63 10.08
N PHE A 242 3.96 14.16 9.35
CA PHE A 242 2.92 15.01 8.77
C PHE A 242 1.74 15.26 9.74
N ALA A 243 1.82 14.85 10.99
CA ALA A 243 0.79 15.02 12.00
C ALA A 243 1.03 16.24 12.89
#